data_ed7448af02aae652dbb1296865785e0f
#
_entry.id   ed7448af02aae652dbb1296865785e0f
#
_cell.length_a   1.000
_cell.length_b   1.000
_cell.length_c   1.000
_cell.angle_alpha   90.00
_cell.angle_beta   90.00
_cell.angle_gamma   90.00
#
_symmetry.space_group_name_H-M   'P 1'
#
loop_
_entity.id
_entity.type
_entity.pdbx_description
1 polymer ?
#
loop_
_entity_poly.entity_id
_entity_poly.type
_entity_poly.pdbx_seq_one_letter_code
_entity_poly.pdbx_strand_id
1 'polypeptide(L)'
;MKKIFLLLALFVFTQSNSQNRDYEVPERDAFQPMFSIGSGYYNSLGDIKGPEGNYLLGNMGINTGIRVNLSEDLDLSFLFTSNAKLHEKSTTESFESNLNGLGFNVDYTFNSIMKNTKVTPFATAGAQWMYFKTTSNGESFSQESGVNLPIGLGISLDVSERIRFDVGMNYHLSFADIDHATTLASNDNFTVVNFTLHYDLFTPKPDDYNYYDETNYTKVNFKAMDVEDHDADGVPDIEDNCPSTPNGVKVNEYGCPFDGDNDGVPNYLDEELNTREGVVVNERGIQLTDEEYNSQYSEYDAASREYAKFYNDSEIKRDNYKTVNEYLIAKANAFNLKYNESNKETDI
;
A
#
# COMPACT_ATOMS: atom_id res chain seq x y z
N MET A 1 -13.02 -22.16 -17.28
CA MET A 1 -13.70 -21.38 -16.23
C MET A 1 -13.38 -21.82 -14.81
N LYS A 2 -13.49 -23.09 -14.41
CA LYS A 2 -13.19 -23.54 -13.03
C LYS A 2 -11.77 -23.21 -12.53
N LYS A 3 -10.74 -23.20 -13.39
CA LYS A 3 -9.34 -22.95 -12.99
C LYS A 3 -9.00 -21.46 -12.80
N ILE A 4 -9.69 -20.55 -13.50
CA ILE A 4 -9.50 -19.09 -13.36
C ILE A 4 -10.18 -18.60 -12.07
N PHE A 5 -11.35 -19.13 -11.74
CA PHE A 5 -12.03 -18.85 -10.48
C PHE A 5 -11.23 -19.33 -9.26
N LEU A 6 -10.52 -20.44 -9.38
CA LEU A 6 -9.66 -20.97 -8.32
C LEU A 6 -8.41 -20.10 -8.10
N LEU A 7 -7.84 -19.52 -9.15
CA LEU A 7 -6.70 -18.60 -9.06
C LEU A 7 -7.07 -17.25 -8.43
N LEU A 8 -8.24 -16.69 -8.78
CA LEU A 8 -8.76 -15.47 -8.14
C LEU A 8 -9.11 -15.70 -6.66
N ALA A 9 -9.72 -16.84 -6.33
CA ALA A 9 -10.00 -17.22 -4.95
C ALA A 9 -8.72 -17.44 -4.13
N LEU A 10 -7.65 -18.03 -4.71
CA LEU A 10 -6.36 -18.19 -4.04
C LEU A 10 -5.66 -16.85 -3.78
N PHE A 11 -5.76 -15.90 -4.70
CA PHE A 11 -5.18 -14.56 -4.54
C PHE A 11 -5.84 -13.77 -3.41
N VAL A 12 -7.15 -13.90 -3.23
CA VAL A 12 -7.90 -13.29 -2.13
C VAL A 12 -7.53 -13.93 -0.78
N PHE A 13 -7.31 -15.26 -0.74
CA PHE A 13 -6.98 -15.97 0.50
C PHE A 13 -5.55 -15.75 1.00
N THR A 14 -4.58 -15.46 0.12
CA THR A 14 -3.18 -15.20 0.52
C THR A 14 -2.95 -13.81 1.10
N GLN A 15 -3.86 -12.86 0.86
CA GLN A 15 -3.76 -11.50 1.41
C GLN A 15 -4.32 -11.37 2.84
N SER A 16 -5.12 -12.31 3.31
CA SER A 16 -5.74 -12.24 4.64
C SER A 16 -4.78 -12.45 5.82
N ASN A 17 -3.52 -12.82 5.59
CA ASN A 17 -2.50 -13.04 6.63
C ASN A 17 -1.34 -12.03 6.64
N SER A 18 -1.42 -10.96 5.83
CA SER A 18 -0.39 -9.92 5.79
C SER A 18 -0.77 -8.78 6.73
N GLN A 19 -0.17 -8.84 7.93
CA GLN A 19 0.04 -7.76 8.89
C GLN A 19 -1.13 -6.76 9.05
N ASN A 20 -1.76 -6.78 10.22
CA ASN A 20 -2.53 -5.67 10.81
C ASN A 20 -1.63 -4.40 10.88
N ARG A 21 -1.50 -3.69 9.78
CA ARG A 21 -1.40 -2.24 9.83
C ARG A 21 -2.83 -1.75 9.74
N ASP A 22 -3.23 -0.92 10.66
CA ASP A 22 -4.47 -0.16 10.55
C ASP A 22 -4.43 0.58 9.21
N TYR A 23 -5.08 -0.03 8.19
CA TYR A 23 -5.22 0.60 6.89
C TYR A 23 -6.43 1.52 7.01
N GLU A 24 -6.16 2.79 7.20
CA GLU A 24 -7.19 3.81 7.05
C GLU A 24 -7.46 3.96 5.55
N VAL A 25 -8.69 3.68 5.16
CA VAL A 25 -9.17 4.02 3.81
C VAL A 25 -9.06 5.54 3.69
N PRO A 26 -8.32 6.07 2.70
CA PRO A 26 -8.20 7.51 2.56
C PRO A 26 -9.59 8.13 2.41
N GLU A 27 -9.95 9.04 3.31
CA GLU A 27 -11.14 9.86 3.15
C GLU A 27 -10.96 10.72 1.90
N ARG A 28 -11.77 10.46 0.88
CA ARG A 28 -11.79 11.29 -0.32
C ARG A 28 -12.87 12.35 -0.18
N ASP A 29 -12.48 13.56 -0.50
CA ASP A 29 -13.45 14.65 -0.59
C ASP A 29 -14.53 14.33 -1.64
N ALA A 30 -15.79 14.65 -1.35
CA ALA A 30 -16.86 14.49 -2.31
C ALA A 30 -16.58 15.30 -3.58
N PHE A 31 -16.92 14.73 -4.73
CA PHE A 31 -16.69 15.28 -6.06
C PHE A 31 -15.25 15.36 -6.53
N GLN A 32 -14.33 14.59 -5.93
CA GLN A 32 -12.96 14.49 -6.40
C GLN A 32 -12.87 13.57 -7.63
N PRO A 33 -12.44 14.08 -8.80
CA PRO A 33 -12.43 13.29 -10.02
C PRO A 33 -11.18 12.43 -10.12
N MET A 34 -11.37 11.18 -10.56
CA MET A 34 -10.31 10.25 -10.94
C MET A 34 -10.33 10.03 -12.45
N PHE A 35 -9.17 10.04 -13.07
CA PHE A 35 -9.04 9.61 -14.45
C PHE A 35 -9.07 8.08 -14.52
N SER A 36 -9.81 7.55 -15.48
CA SER A 36 -10.00 6.11 -15.67
C SER A 36 -9.48 5.65 -17.02
N ILE A 37 -8.66 4.60 -17.03
CA ILE A 37 -8.22 3.92 -18.24
C ILE A 37 -8.30 2.42 -18.04
N GLY A 38 -8.83 1.70 -19.02
CA GLY A 38 -9.00 0.28 -18.89
C GLY A 38 -9.20 -0.44 -20.23
N SER A 39 -9.42 -1.74 -20.13
CA SER A 39 -9.75 -2.60 -21.25
C SER A 39 -10.93 -3.49 -20.87
N GLY A 40 -11.82 -3.70 -21.80
CA GLY A 40 -12.93 -4.63 -21.69
C GLY A 40 -12.75 -5.82 -22.65
N TYR A 41 -13.10 -7.00 -22.15
CA TYR A 41 -13.25 -8.20 -22.99
C TYR A 41 -14.74 -8.42 -23.26
N TYR A 42 -15.13 -8.31 -24.50
CA TYR A 42 -16.50 -8.31 -24.99
C TYR A 42 -16.89 -9.69 -25.52
N ASN A 43 -17.99 -10.24 -25.04
CA ASN A 43 -18.51 -11.54 -25.45
C ASN A 43 -19.97 -11.41 -25.87
N SER A 44 -20.27 -11.75 -27.12
CA SER A 44 -21.62 -11.71 -27.68
C SER A 44 -22.52 -12.76 -27.04
N LEU A 45 -23.78 -12.38 -26.83
CA LEU A 45 -24.87 -13.27 -26.45
C LEU A 45 -26.00 -13.21 -27.49
N GLY A 46 -25.69 -12.77 -28.69
CA GLY A 46 -26.61 -12.67 -29.84
C GLY A 46 -27.04 -14.02 -30.42
N ASP A 47 -27.65 -13.94 -31.58
CA ASP A 47 -28.25 -15.10 -32.26
C ASP A 47 -27.21 -15.98 -32.93
N ILE A 48 -26.09 -15.42 -33.41
CA ILE A 48 -24.97 -16.16 -33.97
C ILE A 48 -24.08 -16.67 -32.83
N LYS A 49 -24.05 -18.00 -32.68
CA LYS A 49 -23.22 -18.69 -31.68
C LYS A 49 -22.15 -19.52 -32.34
N GLY A 50 -20.89 -19.21 -32.08
CA GLY A 50 -19.76 -19.99 -32.51
C GLY A 50 -19.55 -21.29 -31.71
N PRO A 51 -18.83 -22.29 -32.27
CA PRO A 51 -18.34 -23.41 -31.50
C PRO A 51 -17.38 -22.87 -30.43
N GLU A 52 -17.41 -23.43 -29.20
CA GLU A 52 -16.53 -23.05 -28.11
C GLU A 52 -15.05 -23.03 -28.55
N GLY A 53 -14.47 -21.89 -28.78
CA GLY A 53 -13.09 -21.75 -29.23
C GLY A 53 -12.51 -20.37 -28.91
N ASN A 54 -11.27 -20.35 -28.62
CA ASN A 54 -10.28 -19.26 -28.41
C ASN A 54 -10.77 -17.78 -28.48
N TYR A 55 -11.63 -17.38 -27.56
CA TYR A 55 -12.23 -16.03 -27.48
C TYR A 55 -11.31 -14.97 -26.89
N LEU A 56 -10.12 -15.32 -26.42
CA LEU A 56 -9.28 -14.44 -25.57
C LEU A 56 -8.52 -13.31 -26.28
N LEU A 57 -8.45 -13.29 -27.60
CA LEU A 57 -7.61 -12.32 -28.32
C LEU A 57 -8.35 -11.47 -29.37
N GLY A 58 -9.62 -11.70 -29.62
CA GLY A 58 -10.36 -11.02 -30.68
C GLY A 58 -11.29 -9.91 -30.27
N ASN A 59 -11.77 -9.92 -29.04
CA ASN A 59 -12.93 -9.14 -28.61
C ASN A 59 -12.57 -8.09 -27.54
N MET A 60 -11.45 -7.43 -27.68
CA MET A 60 -11.02 -6.40 -26.71
C MET A 60 -11.42 -5.00 -27.17
N GLY A 61 -11.69 -4.12 -26.20
CA GLY A 61 -11.91 -2.71 -26.39
C GLY A 61 -11.18 -1.89 -25.31
N ILE A 62 -10.96 -0.61 -25.57
CA ILE A 62 -10.35 0.32 -24.64
C ILE A 62 -11.44 1.17 -24.02
N ASN A 63 -11.42 1.32 -22.71
CA ASN A 63 -12.30 2.20 -21.94
C ASN A 63 -11.46 3.32 -21.32
N THR A 64 -11.92 4.56 -21.50
CA THR A 64 -11.34 5.74 -20.85
C THR A 64 -12.47 6.56 -20.24
N GLY A 65 -12.18 7.32 -19.20
CA GLY A 65 -13.24 8.09 -18.57
C GLY A 65 -12.80 8.89 -17.35
N ILE A 66 -13.81 9.40 -16.67
CA ILE A 66 -13.66 10.13 -15.41
C ILE A 66 -14.66 9.51 -14.44
N ARG A 67 -14.18 9.19 -13.24
CA ARG A 67 -14.98 8.74 -12.10
C ARG A 67 -14.98 9.83 -11.04
N VAL A 68 -16.13 10.11 -10.47
CA VAL A 68 -16.33 11.11 -9.41
C VAL A 68 -17.04 10.43 -8.26
N ASN A 69 -16.52 10.53 -7.05
CA ASN A 69 -17.26 10.03 -5.90
C ASN A 69 -18.34 11.04 -5.49
N LEU A 70 -19.55 10.53 -5.29
CA LEU A 70 -20.70 11.31 -4.82
C LEU A 70 -20.87 11.18 -3.31
N SER A 71 -20.48 10.05 -2.76
CA SER A 71 -20.50 9.76 -1.32
C SER A 71 -19.51 8.62 -1.02
N GLU A 72 -19.39 8.22 0.25
CA GLU A 72 -18.54 7.10 0.70
C GLU A 72 -18.77 5.80 -0.10
N ASP A 73 -20.03 5.51 -0.46
CA ASP A 73 -20.42 4.27 -1.13
C ASP A 73 -20.86 4.46 -2.59
N LEU A 74 -20.93 5.69 -3.10
CA LEU A 74 -21.54 5.95 -4.41
C LEU A 74 -20.62 6.76 -5.31
N ASP A 75 -20.31 6.20 -6.46
CA ASP A 75 -19.49 6.83 -7.50
C ASP A 75 -20.30 6.99 -8.80
N LEU A 76 -19.99 8.05 -9.54
CA LEU A 76 -20.50 8.30 -10.90
C LEU A 76 -19.34 8.25 -11.88
N SER A 77 -19.44 7.41 -12.90
CA SER A 77 -18.43 7.24 -13.93
C SER A 77 -18.95 7.68 -15.28
N PHE A 78 -18.22 8.55 -15.99
CA PHE A 78 -18.42 8.85 -17.40
C PHE A 78 -17.40 8.07 -18.21
N LEU A 79 -17.86 7.22 -19.12
CA LEU A 79 -17.03 6.27 -19.85
C LEU A 79 -17.13 6.47 -21.36
N PHE A 80 -15.99 6.44 -22.00
CA PHE A 80 -15.85 6.36 -23.44
C PHE A 80 -15.23 5.00 -23.80
N THR A 81 -15.93 4.20 -24.59
CA THR A 81 -15.48 2.94 -25.13
C THR A 81 -15.00 3.15 -26.56
N SER A 82 -13.83 2.66 -26.88
CA SER A 82 -13.22 2.77 -28.22
C SER A 82 -12.71 1.43 -28.73
N ASN A 83 -12.94 1.18 -30.02
CA ASN A 83 -12.47 0.00 -30.72
C ASN A 83 -12.82 -1.34 -30.03
N ALA A 84 -13.95 -1.40 -29.38
CA ALA A 84 -14.45 -2.64 -28.84
C ALA A 84 -14.92 -3.53 -30.01
N LYS A 85 -14.55 -4.80 -29.96
CA LYS A 85 -14.93 -5.75 -31.00
C LYS A 85 -15.86 -6.82 -30.45
N LEU A 86 -16.93 -7.08 -31.18
CA LEU A 86 -17.73 -8.30 -31.05
C LEU A 86 -17.53 -9.13 -32.30
N HIS A 87 -17.17 -10.39 -32.15
CA HIS A 87 -16.96 -11.31 -33.26
C HIS A 87 -17.43 -12.71 -32.87
N GLU A 88 -18.27 -13.29 -33.70
CA GLU A 88 -18.66 -14.69 -33.55
C GLU A 88 -18.69 -15.36 -34.94
N LYS A 89 -18.40 -16.66 -34.95
CA LYS A 89 -18.43 -17.48 -36.15
C LYS A 89 -19.04 -18.83 -35.83
N SER A 90 -20.19 -19.08 -36.49
CA SER A 90 -20.83 -20.38 -36.54
C SER A 90 -20.36 -21.17 -37.77
N THR A 91 -20.89 -22.35 -37.99
CA THR A 91 -20.66 -23.15 -39.22
C THR A 91 -21.30 -22.53 -40.45
N THR A 92 -22.33 -21.73 -40.28
CA THR A 92 -23.16 -21.18 -41.38
C THR A 92 -23.10 -19.64 -41.42
N GLU A 93 -22.86 -18.99 -40.31
CA GLU A 93 -22.91 -17.54 -40.19
C GLU A 93 -21.71 -17.00 -39.42
N SER A 94 -21.30 -15.76 -39.71
CA SER A 94 -20.25 -15.06 -38.97
C SER A 94 -20.52 -13.57 -39.00
N PHE A 95 -20.17 -12.89 -37.87
CA PHE A 95 -20.17 -11.45 -37.85
C PHE A 95 -18.93 -10.89 -37.12
N GLU A 96 -18.59 -9.67 -37.49
CA GLU A 96 -17.62 -8.84 -36.81
C GLU A 96 -18.20 -7.45 -36.69
N SER A 97 -18.30 -6.91 -35.44
CA SER A 97 -18.80 -5.58 -35.19
C SER A 97 -17.77 -4.78 -34.40
N ASN A 98 -17.48 -3.55 -34.86
CA ASN A 98 -16.66 -2.59 -34.16
C ASN A 98 -17.57 -1.60 -33.44
N LEU A 99 -17.43 -1.51 -32.09
CA LEU A 99 -18.24 -0.65 -31.26
C LEU A 99 -17.41 0.49 -30.67
N ASN A 100 -18.02 1.68 -30.67
CA ASN A 100 -17.57 2.83 -29.92
C ASN A 100 -18.76 3.32 -29.08
N GLY A 101 -18.53 3.76 -27.87
CA GLY A 101 -19.63 4.12 -26.98
C GLY A 101 -19.29 5.27 -26.05
N LEU A 102 -20.33 5.98 -25.65
CA LEU A 102 -20.29 7.01 -24.61
C LEU A 102 -21.39 6.71 -23.61
N GLY A 103 -21.06 6.66 -22.32
CA GLY A 103 -22.05 6.35 -21.30
C GLY A 103 -21.69 6.85 -19.93
N PHE A 104 -22.58 6.58 -19.01
CA PHE A 104 -22.36 6.80 -17.60
C PHE A 104 -22.78 5.57 -16.81
N ASN A 105 -22.07 5.31 -15.72
CA ASN A 105 -22.41 4.29 -14.74
C ASN A 105 -22.49 4.91 -13.36
N VAL A 106 -23.37 4.37 -12.56
CA VAL A 106 -23.42 4.58 -11.11
C VAL A 106 -22.90 3.30 -10.48
N ASP A 107 -21.85 3.44 -9.68
CA ASP A 107 -21.20 2.34 -8.99
C ASP A 107 -21.49 2.47 -7.50
N TYR A 108 -22.07 1.44 -6.90
CA TYR A 108 -22.26 1.33 -5.46
C TYR A 108 -21.17 0.44 -4.89
N THR A 109 -20.27 1.00 -4.11
CA THR A 109 -19.20 0.29 -3.40
C THR A 109 -19.63 -0.03 -1.98
N PHE A 110 -19.35 -1.26 -1.52
CA PHE A 110 -19.76 -1.72 -0.19
C PHE A 110 -18.77 -1.31 0.91
N ASN A 111 -18.23 -0.08 0.86
CA ASN A 111 -17.25 0.45 1.82
C ASN A 111 -17.81 0.49 3.25
N SER A 112 -19.04 0.95 3.42
CA SER A 112 -19.70 1.03 4.73
C SER A 112 -19.84 -0.32 5.43
N ILE A 113 -19.88 -1.43 4.67
CA ILE A 113 -20.01 -2.79 5.17
C ILE A 113 -18.65 -3.43 5.40
N MET A 114 -17.69 -3.17 4.52
CA MET A 114 -16.35 -3.76 4.51
C MET A 114 -15.29 -2.72 4.89
N LYS A 115 -15.39 -2.16 6.07
CA LYS A 115 -14.43 -1.16 6.58
C LYS A 115 -13.02 -1.71 6.66
N ASN A 116 -12.03 -0.87 6.34
CA ASN A 116 -10.59 -1.14 6.44
C ASN A 116 -10.09 -2.31 5.59
N THR A 117 -10.68 -2.56 4.44
CA THR A 117 -10.19 -3.54 3.48
C THR A 117 -9.67 -2.87 2.21
N LYS A 118 -8.55 -3.37 1.70
CA LYS A 118 -8.00 -2.93 0.39
C LYS A 118 -8.82 -3.45 -0.79
N VAL A 119 -9.73 -4.38 -0.54
CA VAL A 119 -10.54 -5.04 -1.55
C VAL A 119 -11.99 -4.83 -1.20
N THR A 120 -12.72 -4.10 -2.04
CA THR A 120 -14.13 -3.78 -1.81
C THR A 120 -14.98 -4.24 -3.00
N PRO A 121 -16.03 -5.02 -2.78
CA PRO A 121 -17.00 -5.32 -3.84
C PRO A 121 -17.76 -4.08 -4.27
N PHE A 122 -18.19 -4.06 -5.52
CA PHE A 122 -19.11 -3.03 -6.01
C PHE A 122 -20.17 -3.62 -6.94
N ALA A 123 -21.29 -2.92 -7.06
CA ALA A 123 -22.32 -3.14 -8.05
C ALA A 123 -22.42 -1.92 -8.95
N THR A 124 -22.62 -2.14 -10.25
CA THR A 124 -22.72 -1.08 -11.25
C THR A 124 -24.01 -1.18 -12.04
N ALA A 125 -24.56 -0.03 -12.37
CA ALA A 125 -25.65 0.10 -13.33
C ALA A 125 -25.51 1.41 -14.11
N GLY A 126 -25.91 1.43 -15.39
CA GLY A 126 -25.75 2.64 -16.20
C GLY A 126 -26.50 2.62 -17.50
N ALA A 127 -26.17 3.60 -18.34
CA ALA A 127 -26.66 3.70 -19.70
C ALA A 127 -25.53 4.12 -20.63
N GLN A 128 -25.47 3.51 -21.79
CA GLN A 128 -24.45 3.77 -22.79
C GLN A 128 -25.09 3.91 -24.17
N TRP A 129 -24.73 4.96 -24.90
CA TRP A 129 -24.99 5.12 -26.31
C TRP A 129 -23.81 4.53 -27.10
N MET A 130 -24.09 3.57 -28.00
CA MET A 130 -23.10 2.94 -28.86
C MET A 130 -23.30 3.37 -30.30
N TYR A 131 -22.16 3.45 -31.01
CA TYR A 131 -22.05 3.44 -32.45
C TYR A 131 -21.33 2.18 -32.87
N PHE A 132 -21.87 1.45 -33.83
CA PHE A 132 -21.25 0.23 -34.29
C PHE A 132 -21.32 0.10 -35.80
N LYS A 133 -20.34 -0.60 -36.33
CA LYS A 133 -20.31 -0.99 -37.75
C LYS A 133 -20.07 -2.47 -37.84
N THR A 134 -21.02 -3.18 -38.45
CA THR A 134 -21.05 -4.64 -38.54
C THR A 134 -20.75 -5.10 -39.96
N THR A 135 -20.03 -6.20 -40.05
CA THR A 135 -19.89 -7.02 -41.24
C THR A 135 -20.41 -8.41 -40.88
N SER A 136 -21.50 -8.83 -41.51
CA SER A 136 -22.14 -10.13 -41.29
C SER A 136 -22.14 -10.93 -42.59
N ASN A 137 -21.67 -12.18 -42.52
CA ASN A 137 -21.57 -13.09 -43.65
C ASN A 137 -20.85 -12.50 -44.89
N GLY A 138 -19.88 -11.59 -44.67
CA GLY A 138 -19.12 -10.91 -45.71
C GLY A 138 -19.80 -9.66 -46.29
N GLU A 139 -21.01 -9.33 -45.86
CA GLU A 139 -21.71 -8.10 -46.22
C GLU A 139 -21.48 -7.03 -45.12
N SER A 140 -21.07 -5.81 -45.53
CA SER A 140 -20.82 -4.71 -44.62
C SER A 140 -22.03 -3.79 -44.56
N PHE A 141 -22.53 -3.57 -43.36
CA PHE A 141 -23.64 -2.67 -43.08
C PHE A 141 -23.16 -1.24 -42.85
N SER A 142 -24.07 -0.29 -43.00
CA SER A 142 -23.80 1.13 -42.62
C SER A 142 -23.54 1.23 -41.12
N GLN A 143 -22.94 2.36 -40.70
CA GLN A 143 -22.79 2.63 -39.28
C GLN A 143 -24.17 2.87 -38.64
N GLU A 144 -24.40 2.17 -37.54
CA GLU A 144 -25.64 2.26 -36.77
C GLU A 144 -25.37 2.72 -35.35
N SER A 145 -26.44 3.00 -34.62
CA SER A 145 -26.36 3.39 -33.22
C SER A 145 -27.47 2.75 -32.40
N GLY A 146 -27.17 2.49 -31.15
CA GLY A 146 -28.11 1.91 -30.21
C GLY A 146 -27.81 2.33 -28.78
N VAL A 147 -28.73 2.01 -27.89
CA VAL A 147 -28.58 2.21 -26.45
C VAL A 147 -28.44 0.84 -25.81
N ASN A 148 -27.57 0.74 -24.80
CA ASN A 148 -27.51 -0.41 -23.93
C ASN A 148 -27.50 0.04 -22.45
N LEU A 149 -27.94 -0.86 -21.57
CA LEU A 149 -27.97 -0.68 -20.14
C LEU A 149 -27.02 -1.71 -19.51
N PRO A 150 -25.80 -1.30 -19.12
CA PRO A 150 -24.88 -2.17 -18.37
C PRO A 150 -25.39 -2.35 -16.93
N ILE A 151 -25.37 -3.60 -16.47
CA ILE A 151 -25.60 -3.98 -15.08
C ILE A 151 -24.53 -4.99 -14.70
N GLY A 152 -23.85 -4.80 -13.58
CA GLY A 152 -22.73 -5.66 -13.25
C GLY A 152 -22.31 -5.66 -11.79
N LEU A 153 -21.30 -6.47 -11.53
CA LEU A 153 -20.65 -6.62 -10.24
C LEU A 153 -19.13 -6.67 -10.45
N GLY A 154 -18.40 -6.24 -9.44
CA GLY A 154 -16.95 -6.29 -9.48
C GLY A 154 -16.31 -6.18 -8.11
N ILE A 155 -14.99 -6.11 -8.14
CA ILE A 155 -14.14 -5.86 -7.00
C ILE A 155 -13.21 -4.69 -7.30
N SER A 156 -13.05 -3.83 -6.34
CA SER A 156 -12.16 -2.67 -6.34
C SER A 156 -10.99 -2.96 -5.43
N LEU A 157 -9.78 -2.66 -5.89
CA LEU A 157 -8.52 -2.82 -5.17
C LEU A 157 -7.89 -1.44 -4.99
N ASP A 158 -7.81 -0.96 -3.77
CA ASP A 158 -7.06 0.25 -3.44
C ASP A 158 -5.57 -0.10 -3.36
N VAL A 159 -4.83 0.19 -4.44
CA VAL A 159 -3.39 -0.05 -4.56
C VAL A 159 -2.60 0.98 -3.77
N SER A 160 -3.06 2.23 -3.81
CA SER A 160 -2.52 3.35 -3.03
C SER A 160 -3.62 4.40 -2.85
N GLU A 161 -3.34 5.46 -2.08
CA GLU A 161 -4.25 6.59 -1.89
C GLU A 161 -4.73 7.23 -3.21
N ARG A 162 -3.92 7.13 -4.27
CA ARG A 162 -4.18 7.71 -5.59
C ARG A 162 -4.58 6.73 -6.67
N ILE A 163 -4.35 5.43 -6.43
CA ILE A 163 -4.51 4.39 -7.46
C ILE A 163 -5.50 3.34 -6.96
N ARG A 164 -6.56 3.17 -7.75
CA ARG A 164 -7.55 2.11 -7.59
C ARG A 164 -7.59 1.25 -8.85
N PHE A 165 -7.70 -0.04 -8.68
CA PHE A 165 -7.83 -1.00 -9.77
C PHE A 165 -9.12 -1.79 -9.62
N ASP A 166 -9.98 -1.73 -10.64
CA ASP A 166 -11.26 -2.39 -10.67
C ASP A 166 -11.26 -3.57 -11.64
N VAL A 167 -11.84 -4.68 -11.21
CA VAL A 167 -12.16 -5.83 -12.06
C VAL A 167 -13.66 -6.09 -11.93
N GLY A 168 -14.37 -5.99 -13.03
CA GLY A 168 -15.83 -6.16 -13.05
C GLY A 168 -16.32 -7.01 -14.22
N MET A 169 -17.53 -7.50 -14.07
CA MET A 169 -18.26 -8.18 -15.15
C MET A 169 -19.63 -7.52 -15.28
N ASN A 170 -19.90 -7.00 -16.48
CA ASN A 170 -21.14 -6.32 -16.82
C ASN A 170 -21.92 -7.11 -17.86
N TYR A 171 -23.20 -7.20 -17.66
CA TYR A 171 -24.18 -7.63 -18.67
C TYR A 171 -24.80 -6.40 -19.30
N HIS A 172 -24.74 -6.30 -20.62
CA HIS A 172 -25.29 -5.19 -21.39
C HIS A 172 -26.62 -5.61 -22.02
N LEU A 173 -27.71 -5.04 -21.51
CA LEU A 173 -29.01 -5.12 -22.14
C LEU A 173 -28.99 -4.16 -23.32
N SER A 174 -28.87 -4.68 -24.53
CA SER A 174 -28.82 -3.89 -25.76
C SER A 174 -30.20 -3.77 -26.40
N PHE A 175 -30.47 -2.62 -26.99
CA PHE A 175 -31.68 -2.35 -27.78
C PHE A 175 -31.34 -2.20 -29.27
N ALA A 176 -30.34 -2.94 -29.73
CA ALA A 176 -29.90 -2.95 -31.13
C ALA A 176 -29.62 -4.39 -31.60
N ASP A 177 -29.88 -4.63 -32.89
CA ASP A 177 -29.45 -5.81 -33.62
C ASP A 177 -28.02 -5.56 -34.08
N ILE A 178 -27.03 -6.17 -33.41
CA ILE A 178 -25.61 -5.92 -33.64
C ILE A 178 -25.02 -6.91 -34.63
N ASP A 179 -25.52 -8.16 -34.64
CA ASP A 179 -24.96 -9.25 -35.44
C ASP A 179 -25.59 -9.38 -36.84
N HIS A 180 -26.74 -8.72 -37.05
CA HIS A 180 -27.52 -8.81 -38.32
C HIS A 180 -27.71 -10.26 -38.77
N ALA A 181 -28.15 -11.14 -37.85
CA ALA A 181 -28.43 -12.53 -38.16
C ALA A 181 -29.57 -12.63 -39.17
N THR A 182 -29.41 -13.47 -40.16
CA THR A 182 -30.39 -13.63 -41.26
C THR A 182 -31.65 -14.34 -40.79
N THR A 183 -31.61 -15.06 -39.70
CA THR A 183 -32.70 -15.95 -39.26
C THR A 183 -33.60 -15.36 -38.19
N LEU A 184 -33.11 -14.39 -37.38
CA LEU A 184 -33.84 -13.74 -36.31
C LEU A 184 -33.29 -12.32 -36.13
N ALA A 185 -34.08 -11.31 -36.42
CA ALA A 185 -33.76 -9.92 -36.08
C ALA A 185 -34.17 -9.69 -34.63
N SER A 186 -33.26 -9.88 -33.69
CA SER A 186 -33.47 -9.62 -32.27
C SER A 186 -32.40 -8.70 -31.72
N ASN A 187 -32.66 -8.12 -30.55
CA ASN A 187 -31.66 -7.28 -29.85
C ASN A 187 -30.54 -8.16 -29.29
N ASP A 188 -29.31 -7.80 -29.56
CA ASP A 188 -28.13 -8.57 -29.16
C ASP A 188 -27.55 -8.07 -27.83
N ASN A 189 -27.72 -8.89 -26.83
CA ASN A 189 -27.06 -8.64 -25.56
C ASN A 189 -25.60 -9.11 -25.61
N PHE A 190 -24.78 -8.57 -24.72
CA PHE A 190 -23.39 -8.98 -24.60
C PHE A 190 -22.88 -8.83 -23.16
N THR A 191 -21.82 -9.53 -22.84
CA THR A 191 -21.13 -9.39 -21.56
C THR A 191 -19.76 -8.77 -21.74
N VAL A 192 -19.32 -8.02 -20.74
CA VAL A 192 -18.00 -7.40 -20.75
C VAL A 192 -17.30 -7.68 -19.42
N VAL A 193 -16.11 -8.23 -19.49
CA VAL A 193 -15.20 -8.29 -18.34
C VAL A 193 -14.25 -7.11 -18.45
N ASN A 194 -14.31 -6.22 -17.45
CA ASN A 194 -13.56 -4.97 -17.43
C ASN A 194 -12.38 -5.06 -16.47
N PHE A 195 -11.28 -4.42 -16.88
CA PHE A 195 -10.10 -4.16 -16.07
C PHE A 195 -9.81 -2.66 -16.18
N THR A 196 -9.98 -1.93 -15.10
CA THR A 196 -9.90 -0.47 -15.12
C THR A 196 -8.97 0.04 -14.03
N LEU A 197 -8.04 0.89 -14.41
CA LEU A 197 -7.18 1.64 -13.49
C LEU A 197 -7.75 3.05 -13.34
N HIS A 198 -7.95 3.47 -12.10
CA HIS A 198 -8.35 4.81 -11.73
C HIS A 198 -7.18 5.52 -11.08
N TYR A 199 -6.89 6.73 -11.52
CA TYR A 199 -5.81 7.56 -10.99
C TYR A 199 -6.36 8.90 -10.52
N ASP A 200 -6.12 9.21 -9.25
CA ASP A 200 -6.48 10.48 -8.65
C ASP A 200 -5.39 11.52 -8.94
N LEU A 201 -5.77 12.57 -9.67
CA LEU A 201 -4.88 13.66 -10.05
C LEU A 201 -4.79 14.77 -8.99
N PHE A 202 -5.72 14.81 -8.05
CA PHE A 202 -5.93 15.95 -7.16
C PHE A 202 -5.50 15.70 -5.71
N THR A 203 -5.48 14.46 -5.25
CA THR A 203 -4.96 14.14 -3.92
C THR A 203 -3.48 14.54 -3.84
N PRO A 204 -3.06 15.36 -2.88
CA PRO A 204 -1.66 15.72 -2.68
C PRO A 204 -0.80 14.46 -2.51
N LYS A 205 0.46 14.51 -2.94
CA LYS A 205 1.37 13.41 -2.68
C LYS A 205 1.63 13.30 -1.18
N PRO A 206 1.78 12.08 -0.63
CA PRO A 206 2.17 11.90 0.77
C PRO A 206 3.49 12.62 1.14
N ASP A 207 4.38 12.80 0.14
CA ASP A 207 5.67 13.50 0.31
C ASP A 207 5.51 15.04 0.36
N ASP A 208 4.34 15.58 -0.01
CA ASP A 208 3.99 16.98 0.20
C ASP A 208 3.52 17.25 1.64
N TYR A 209 3.71 16.28 2.54
CA TYR A 209 3.55 16.49 3.96
C TYR A 209 4.61 17.52 4.38
N ASN A 210 4.20 18.77 4.35
CA ASN A 210 4.99 19.86 4.89
C ASN A 210 5.06 19.60 6.39
N TYR A 211 6.14 18.99 6.86
CA TYR A 211 6.39 18.72 8.28
C TYR A 211 6.29 20.01 9.12
N TYR A 212 6.31 21.15 8.45
CA TYR A 212 6.18 22.50 8.98
C TYR A 212 4.84 23.17 8.63
N ASP A 213 3.80 22.43 8.21
CA ASP A 213 2.48 23.03 8.02
C ASP A 213 1.94 23.47 9.39
N GLU A 214 1.83 24.79 9.56
CA GLU A 214 1.31 25.42 10.79
C GLU A 214 -0.07 24.85 11.19
N THR A 215 -0.86 24.34 10.25
CA THR A 215 -2.19 23.75 10.52
C THR A 215 -2.10 22.47 11.35
N ASN A 216 -1.03 21.71 11.24
CA ASN A 216 -0.81 20.51 12.06
C ASN A 216 -0.53 20.85 13.53
N TYR A 217 -0.08 22.06 13.81
CA TYR A 217 0.26 22.51 15.15
C TYR A 217 -0.81 23.41 15.79
N THR A 218 -1.87 23.77 15.07
CA THR A 218 -2.94 24.65 15.61
C THR A 218 -3.70 24.05 16.79
N LYS A 219 -3.66 22.73 16.97
CA LYS A 219 -4.27 22.02 18.10
C LYS A 219 -3.29 21.75 19.24
N VAL A 220 -2.01 21.97 19.04
CA VAL A 220 -0.97 21.74 20.04
C VAL A 220 -0.89 22.98 20.94
N ASN A 221 -1.13 22.79 22.22
CA ASN A 221 -0.98 23.87 23.21
C ASN A 221 0.49 23.95 23.67
N PHE A 222 1.34 24.60 22.88
CA PHE A 222 2.76 24.76 23.18
C PHE A 222 3.00 25.40 24.57
N LYS A 223 2.11 26.33 25.01
CA LYS A 223 2.21 26.90 26.34
C LYS A 223 1.96 25.93 27.48
N ALA A 224 1.20 24.86 27.24
CA ALA A 224 1.02 23.80 28.22
C ALA A 224 2.28 22.91 28.29
N MET A 225 2.90 22.63 27.14
CA MET A 225 4.15 21.85 27.06
C MET A 225 5.34 22.57 27.76
N ASP A 226 5.37 23.90 27.71
CA ASP A 226 6.43 24.68 28.35
C ASP A 226 6.43 24.60 29.90
N VAL A 227 5.36 24.06 30.48
CA VAL A 227 5.17 23.96 31.95
C VAL A 227 4.82 22.54 32.42
N GLU A 228 4.67 21.58 31.50
CA GLU A 228 4.54 20.18 31.89
C GLU A 228 5.86 19.70 32.53
N ASP A 229 5.75 19.08 33.69
CA ASP A 229 6.84 18.53 34.49
C ASP A 229 6.32 17.19 35.04
N HIS A 230 6.67 16.10 34.38
CA HIS A 230 6.04 14.80 34.59
C HIS A 230 6.51 14.10 35.87
N ASP A 231 7.77 14.28 36.24
CA ASP A 231 8.36 13.69 37.46
C ASP A 231 8.41 14.66 38.63
N ALA A 232 7.98 15.91 38.43
CA ALA A 232 7.87 16.97 39.41
C ALA A 232 9.21 17.30 40.12
N ASP A 233 10.30 17.29 39.38
CA ASP A 233 11.63 17.65 39.83
C ASP A 233 11.92 19.16 39.75
N GLY A 234 11.04 19.91 39.06
CA GLY A 234 11.08 21.37 38.92
C GLY A 234 11.68 21.83 37.59
N VAL A 235 12.04 20.93 36.67
CA VAL A 235 12.47 21.22 35.32
C VAL A 235 11.38 20.75 34.34
N PRO A 236 10.89 21.63 33.45
CA PRO A 236 9.87 21.23 32.47
C PRO A 236 10.35 20.10 31.54
N ASP A 237 9.43 19.20 31.13
CA ASP A 237 9.70 18.03 30.26
C ASP A 237 10.49 18.41 28.99
N ILE A 238 10.27 19.62 28.46
CA ILE A 238 10.93 20.13 27.26
C ILE A 238 12.43 20.44 27.47
N GLU A 239 12.82 20.75 28.68
CA GLU A 239 14.19 21.10 29.09
C GLU A 239 14.84 19.95 29.87
N ASP A 240 14.06 18.94 30.27
CA ASP A 240 14.48 17.84 31.10
C ASP A 240 15.14 16.70 30.27
N ASN A 241 16.39 16.41 30.63
CA ASN A 241 17.15 15.30 30.04
C ASN A 241 17.00 13.97 30.81
N CYS A 242 16.39 14.02 32.01
CA CYS A 242 16.24 12.88 32.90
C CYS A 242 14.77 12.68 33.37
N PRO A 243 13.83 12.39 32.46
CA PRO A 243 12.37 12.49 32.64
C PRO A 243 11.77 11.46 33.63
N SER A 244 12.55 10.93 34.53
CA SER A 244 12.10 9.94 35.53
C SER A 244 12.88 10.12 36.86
N THR A 245 13.26 11.32 37.17
CA THR A 245 13.94 11.62 38.43
C THR A 245 12.99 11.37 39.61
N PRO A 246 13.39 10.63 40.67
CA PRO A 246 12.53 10.38 41.78
C PRO A 246 12.19 11.68 42.56
N ASN A 247 10.93 11.84 42.94
CA ASN A 247 10.45 13.02 43.66
C ASN A 247 11.29 13.32 44.89
N GLY A 248 11.75 14.57 45.02
CA GLY A 248 12.55 15.07 46.13
C GLY A 248 14.07 14.91 45.97
N VAL A 249 14.54 14.32 44.89
CA VAL A 249 15.95 14.30 44.49
C VAL A 249 16.32 15.69 43.97
N LYS A 250 17.48 16.22 44.34
CA LYS A 250 17.98 17.48 43.81
C LYS A 250 18.58 17.26 42.42
N VAL A 251 18.16 18.10 41.49
CA VAL A 251 18.60 18.06 40.11
C VAL A 251 19.38 19.30 39.71
N ASN A 252 20.08 19.22 38.59
CA ASN A 252 20.72 20.32 37.90
C ASN A 252 19.72 21.08 37.00
N GLU A 253 20.19 22.06 36.25
CA GLU A 253 19.38 22.84 35.30
C GLU A 253 18.75 22.06 34.16
N TYR A 254 19.14 20.78 33.95
CA TYR A 254 18.65 19.87 32.93
C TYR A 254 17.83 18.70 33.51
N GLY A 255 17.29 18.82 34.71
CA GLY A 255 16.48 17.78 35.36
C GLY A 255 17.24 16.53 35.80
N CYS A 256 18.56 16.51 35.68
CA CYS A 256 19.36 15.35 36.05
C CYS A 256 19.89 15.40 37.48
N PRO A 257 19.78 14.31 38.25
CA PRO A 257 20.35 14.18 39.56
C PRO A 257 21.86 14.45 39.58
N PHE A 258 22.36 15.02 40.69
CA PHE A 258 23.78 15.28 40.86
C PHE A 258 24.54 13.96 41.00
N ASP A 259 25.65 13.84 40.25
CA ASP A 259 26.67 12.81 40.31
C ASP A 259 27.98 13.52 40.68
N GLY A 260 28.48 13.30 41.89
CA GLY A 260 29.52 14.11 42.48
C GLY A 260 30.93 13.77 42.01
N ASP A 261 31.18 12.54 41.70
CA ASP A 261 32.48 12.00 41.25
C ASP A 261 32.49 11.57 39.79
N ASN A 262 31.34 11.68 39.11
CA ASN A 262 31.12 11.38 37.71
C ASN A 262 31.40 9.88 37.34
N ASP A 263 31.05 9.00 38.24
CA ASP A 263 31.15 7.55 37.99
C ASP A 263 29.96 6.96 37.20
N GLY A 264 28.91 7.79 36.97
CA GLY A 264 27.68 7.44 36.25
C GLY A 264 26.54 7.00 37.17
N VAL A 265 26.73 6.99 38.50
CA VAL A 265 25.69 6.68 39.47
C VAL A 265 25.35 7.97 40.26
N PRO A 266 24.10 8.42 40.23
CA PRO A 266 23.69 9.64 40.94
C PRO A 266 23.90 9.50 42.47
N ASN A 267 24.30 10.59 43.12
CA ASN A 267 24.60 10.63 44.59
C ASN A 267 23.52 10.00 45.47
N TYR A 268 22.25 10.01 45.09
CA TYR A 268 21.17 9.45 45.88
C TYR A 268 21.09 7.90 45.80
N LEU A 269 21.72 7.29 44.80
CA LEU A 269 21.87 5.85 44.66
C LEU A 269 23.27 5.36 45.00
N ASP A 270 24.22 6.28 45.07
CA ASP A 270 25.62 5.99 45.19
C ASP A 270 26.03 5.71 46.65
N GLU A 271 26.60 4.53 46.89
CA GLU A 271 27.12 4.10 48.17
C GLU A 271 28.60 4.49 48.38
N GLU A 272 29.33 4.86 47.28
CA GLU A 272 30.75 5.24 47.31
C GLU A 272 30.98 6.64 46.70
N LEU A 273 30.53 7.72 47.36
CA LEU A 273 30.48 9.12 46.89
C LEU A 273 31.78 9.73 46.36
N ASN A 274 32.88 9.00 46.31
CA ASN A 274 34.19 9.46 45.85
C ASN A 274 34.92 8.34 45.07
N THR A 275 34.25 7.75 44.12
CA THR A 275 34.83 6.75 43.26
C THR A 275 35.96 7.32 42.40
N ARG A 276 36.99 6.53 42.19
CA ARG A 276 38.16 6.95 41.43
C ARG A 276 37.81 7.15 39.96
N GLU A 277 38.23 8.27 39.38
CA GLU A 277 38.04 8.56 37.97
C GLU A 277 38.53 7.42 37.03
N GLY A 278 37.65 6.99 36.11
CA GLY A 278 37.95 5.99 35.10
C GLY A 278 37.85 4.52 35.54
N VAL A 279 37.36 4.24 36.75
CA VAL A 279 37.01 2.88 37.17
C VAL A 279 35.58 2.53 36.77
N VAL A 280 35.25 1.27 36.69
CA VAL A 280 33.90 0.79 36.44
C VAL A 280 33.26 0.44 37.77
N VAL A 281 32.05 0.95 37.96
CA VAL A 281 31.24 0.75 39.16
C VAL A 281 30.03 -0.13 38.90
N ASN A 282 29.41 -0.67 39.93
CA ASN A 282 28.12 -1.36 39.86
C ASN A 282 26.97 -0.35 39.94
N GLU A 283 25.73 -0.84 39.95
CA GLU A 283 24.49 -0.03 40.00
C GLU A 283 24.37 0.83 41.29
N ARG A 284 25.24 0.65 42.28
CA ARG A 284 25.29 1.38 43.55
C ARG A 284 26.53 2.26 43.69
N GLY A 285 27.24 2.53 42.60
CA GLY A 285 28.43 3.39 42.62
C GLY A 285 29.68 2.73 43.19
N ILE A 286 29.63 1.46 43.63
CA ILE A 286 30.78 0.77 44.24
C ILE A 286 31.70 0.27 43.14
N GLN A 287 33.03 0.56 43.26
CA GLN A 287 34.02 0.12 42.34
C GLN A 287 34.02 -1.43 42.23
N LEU A 288 33.95 -1.95 41.01
CA LEU A 288 34.07 -3.40 40.73
C LEU A 288 35.50 -3.90 41.00
N THR A 289 35.57 -5.04 41.62
CA THR A 289 36.84 -5.79 41.68
C THR A 289 37.22 -6.37 40.28
N ASP A 290 38.50 -6.66 40.09
CA ASP A 290 38.95 -7.25 38.81
C ASP A 290 38.23 -8.59 38.47
N GLU A 291 37.82 -9.36 39.50
CA GLU A 291 37.08 -10.59 39.35
C GLU A 291 35.65 -10.36 38.88
N GLU A 292 34.95 -9.37 39.46
CA GLU A 292 33.59 -8.96 39.09
C GLU A 292 33.57 -8.36 37.70
N TYR A 293 34.53 -7.49 37.40
CA TYR A 293 34.67 -6.86 36.08
C TYR A 293 34.87 -7.96 34.99
N ASN A 294 35.81 -8.86 35.20
CA ASN A 294 36.06 -9.95 34.26
C ASN A 294 34.86 -10.89 34.11
N SER A 295 34.12 -11.13 35.19
CA SER A 295 32.89 -11.94 35.11
C SER A 295 31.79 -11.31 34.27
N GLN A 296 31.61 -9.97 34.38
CA GLN A 296 30.54 -9.27 33.69
C GLN A 296 30.87 -8.83 32.25
N TYR A 297 32.16 -8.44 32.02
CA TYR A 297 32.55 -7.78 30.78
C TYR A 297 33.56 -8.55 29.92
N SER A 298 34.00 -9.74 30.34
CA SER A 298 35.00 -10.51 29.60
C SER A 298 34.59 -10.87 28.17
N GLU A 299 33.34 -11.23 27.96
CA GLU A 299 32.79 -11.49 26.62
C GLU A 299 32.74 -10.25 25.75
N TYR A 300 32.30 -9.12 26.31
CA TYR A 300 32.22 -7.82 25.61
C TYR A 300 33.61 -7.35 25.21
N ASP A 301 34.59 -7.41 26.10
CA ASP A 301 35.97 -7.02 25.82
C ASP A 301 36.64 -7.95 24.78
N ALA A 302 36.34 -9.22 24.83
CA ALA A 302 36.82 -10.17 23.81
C ALA A 302 36.23 -9.88 22.43
N ALA A 303 34.92 -9.67 22.37
CA ALA A 303 34.22 -9.34 21.14
C ALA A 303 34.66 -7.98 20.57
N SER A 304 34.90 -6.98 21.43
CA SER A 304 35.38 -5.66 21.02
C SER A 304 36.79 -5.73 20.43
N ARG A 305 37.68 -6.47 21.03
CA ARG A 305 39.07 -6.68 20.52
C ARG A 305 39.05 -7.44 19.19
N GLU A 306 38.22 -8.45 19.08
CA GLU A 306 38.07 -9.23 17.85
C GLU A 306 37.43 -8.37 16.72
N TYR A 307 36.43 -7.55 17.03
CA TYR A 307 35.89 -6.61 16.09
C TYR A 307 36.91 -5.58 15.61
N ALA A 308 37.71 -5.01 16.50
CA ALA A 308 38.76 -4.05 16.16
C ALA A 308 39.82 -4.67 15.22
N LYS A 309 40.20 -5.92 15.47
CA LYS A 309 41.11 -6.69 14.60
C LYS A 309 40.45 -6.91 13.23
N PHE A 310 39.22 -7.41 13.22
CA PHE A 310 38.47 -7.63 11.98
C PHE A 310 38.28 -6.31 11.17
N TYR A 311 37.98 -5.21 11.85
CA TYR A 311 37.84 -3.91 11.23
C TYR A 311 39.11 -3.48 10.47
N ASN A 312 40.25 -3.68 11.04
CA ASN A 312 41.56 -3.35 10.44
C ASN A 312 41.96 -4.32 9.32
N ASP A 313 41.72 -5.63 9.48
CA ASP A 313 42.20 -6.66 8.59
C ASP A 313 41.19 -7.07 7.48
N SER A 314 39.94 -6.56 7.52
CA SER A 314 38.94 -6.97 6.55
C SER A 314 39.22 -6.46 5.15
N GLU A 315 38.91 -7.27 4.15
CA GLU A 315 38.99 -6.91 2.72
C GLU A 315 37.92 -5.91 2.27
N ILE A 316 36.97 -5.56 3.14
CA ILE A 316 35.90 -4.61 2.85
C ILE A 316 36.49 -3.21 2.79
N LYS A 317 36.65 -2.68 1.56
CA LYS A 317 37.27 -1.37 1.31
C LYS A 317 36.24 -0.27 1.26
N ARG A 318 36.57 0.90 1.84
CA ARG A 318 35.70 2.08 1.88
C ARG A 318 35.24 2.52 0.49
N ASP A 319 36.08 2.41 -0.52
CA ASP A 319 35.82 2.90 -1.88
C ASP A 319 34.69 2.18 -2.62
N ASN A 320 34.29 1.01 -2.11
CA ASN A 320 33.18 0.22 -2.67
C ASN A 320 31.79 0.72 -2.22
N TYR A 321 31.72 1.71 -1.32
CA TYR A 321 30.46 2.19 -0.73
C TYR A 321 30.28 3.69 -0.94
N LYS A 322 29.03 4.12 -1.21
CA LYS A 322 28.72 5.52 -1.48
C LYS A 322 28.83 6.38 -0.22
N THR A 323 28.45 5.87 0.94
CA THR A 323 28.48 6.60 2.21
C THR A 323 29.34 5.89 3.25
N VAL A 324 29.83 6.64 4.25
CA VAL A 324 30.56 6.08 5.39
C VAL A 324 29.66 5.12 6.17
N ASN A 325 28.38 5.46 6.29
CA ASN A 325 27.43 4.66 7.05
C ASN A 325 27.20 3.27 6.40
N GLU A 326 27.02 3.22 5.07
CA GLU A 326 26.92 1.96 4.33
C GLU A 326 28.16 1.06 4.53
N TYR A 327 29.34 1.67 4.50
CA TYR A 327 30.60 0.96 4.71
C TYR A 327 30.70 0.38 6.13
N LEU A 328 30.34 1.17 7.16
CA LEU A 328 30.37 0.72 8.57
C LEU A 328 29.36 -0.38 8.84
N ILE A 329 28.14 -0.27 8.28
CA ILE A 329 27.11 -1.31 8.38
C ILE A 329 27.58 -2.60 7.70
N ALA A 330 28.20 -2.53 6.54
CA ALA A 330 28.72 -3.70 5.84
C ALA A 330 29.81 -4.41 6.65
N LYS A 331 30.72 -3.64 7.27
CA LYS A 331 31.77 -4.21 8.16
C LYS A 331 31.17 -4.86 9.40
N ALA A 332 30.24 -4.21 10.07
CA ALA A 332 29.58 -4.76 11.26
C ALA A 332 28.81 -6.05 10.95
N ASN A 333 28.10 -6.09 9.84
CA ASN A 333 27.36 -7.28 9.41
C ASN A 333 28.32 -8.47 9.09
N ALA A 334 29.42 -8.19 8.40
CA ALA A 334 30.40 -9.22 8.07
C ALA A 334 31.10 -9.76 9.32
N PHE A 335 31.40 -8.90 10.32
CA PHE A 335 31.94 -9.31 11.60
C PHE A 335 30.95 -10.21 12.36
N ASN A 336 29.69 -9.81 12.46
CA ASN A 336 28.65 -10.57 13.15
C ASN A 336 28.42 -11.95 12.54
N LEU A 337 28.48 -12.07 11.21
CA LEU A 337 28.41 -13.36 10.53
C LEU A 337 29.56 -14.25 10.91
N LYS A 338 30.80 -13.74 10.87
CA LYS A 338 32.01 -14.47 11.22
C LYS A 338 32.05 -14.86 12.70
N TYR A 339 31.66 -13.97 13.60
CA TYR A 339 31.60 -14.20 15.04
C TYR A 339 30.59 -15.30 15.40
N ASN A 340 29.41 -15.27 14.78
CA ASN A 340 28.37 -16.28 14.99
C ASN A 340 28.74 -17.65 14.39
N GLU A 341 29.54 -17.70 13.33
CA GLU A 341 30.06 -18.95 12.77
C GLU A 341 31.13 -19.59 13.69
N SER A 342 32.05 -18.78 14.23
CA SER A 342 33.11 -19.28 15.14
C SER A 342 32.53 -19.81 16.46
N ASN A 343 31.48 -19.19 17.00
CA ASN A 343 30.84 -19.65 18.23
C ASN A 343 30.04 -20.96 18.05
N LYS A 344 29.59 -21.27 16.83
CA LYS A 344 28.91 -22.55 16.53
C LYS A 344 29.88 -23.74 16.44
N GLU A 345 31.15 -23.51 16.11
CA GLU A 345 32.17 -24.56 16.06
C GLU A 345 32.72 -24.94 17.46
N THR A 346 32.50 -24.09 18.48
CA THR A 346 32.93 -24.37 19.86
C THR A 346 31.91 -25.14 20.71
N ASP A 347 30.69 -25.32 20.21
CA ASP A 347 29.58 -26.05 20.89
C ASP A 347 29.44 -27.52 20.42
N ILE A 348 30.47 -28.11 19.78
CA ILE A 348 30.57 -29.55 19.42
C ILE A 348 31.70 -30.20 20.27
#